data_c02773edb309956d4e04542aa9a0deef
#
_entry.id   c02773edb309956d4e04542aa9a0deef
#
_cell.length_a   1.000
_cell.length_b   1.000
_cell.length_c   1.000
_cell.angle_alpha   90.00
_cell.angle_beta   90.00
_cell.angle_gamma   90.00
#
_symmetry.space_group_name_H-M   'P 1'
#
loop_
_entity.id
_entity.type
_entity.pdbx_description
1 polymer ?
#
loop_
_entity_poly.entity_id
_entity_poly.type
_entity_poly.pdbx_seq_one_letter_code
_entity_poly.pdbx_strand_id
1 'polypeptide(L)'
;MINVLLVEDNDVDARLTQDLLAEWSVEEFHITHVKTLAEGLNRLGQTRFDAILLDLSLPDAFGLPTVRQVHATNPAIPLVVLSGVSDQTLALQAVQQGAQDYLVKGQGHPELLARSVRYAIERKRTEERLTYLAQYDHLTGLVNRSLFRDRLVQAMARSKRLQQPIGLMLLDLDRFKAVNDTMGHDVGDELLKAVSERLKSCVREVDTVARMGGDEFTIILEGVGSEASIVVVAKRIAESISSSFDLKGRSISIGVSIGITVYPHDDHGVDELLRHADAAMYRAKQQGGSGFQFHEASGYTAHSVFTVS
;
A
#
# COMPACT_ATOMS: atom_id res chain seq x y z
N MET A 1 -1.86 -8.21 -24.06
CA MET A 1 -0.42 -8.57 -24.26
C MET A 1 0.17 -8.88 -22.91
N ILE A 2 0.79 -10.04 -22.73
CA ILE A 2 1.41 -10.53 -21.48
C ILE A 2 2.91 -10.65 -21.73
N ASN A 3 3.73 -9.94 -20.95
CA ASN A 3 5.19 -9.99 -21.06
C ASN A 3 5.76 -11.10 -20.19
N VAL A 4 6.40 -12.10 -20.76
CA VAL A 4 6.96 -13.26 -20.06
C VAL A 4 8.48 -13.28 -20.19
N LEU A 5 9.18 -13.42 -19.08
CA LEU A 5 10.61 -13.74 -19.09
C LEU A 5 10.77 -15.26 -19.08
N LEU A 6 11.39 -15.82 -20.10
CA LEU A 6 11.76 -17.24 -20.17
C LEU A 6 13.26 -17.38 -19.91
N VAL A 7 13.61 -18.07 -18.81
CA VAL A 7 14.99 -18.42 -18.46
C VAL A 7 15.20 -19.90 -18.76
N GLU A 8 15.90 -20.21 -19.85
CA GLU A 8 16.05 -21.55 -20.40
C GLU A 8 17.33 -21.60 -21.24
N ASP A 9 18.26 -22.50 -20.95
CA ASP A 9 19.53 -22.59 -21.69
C ASP A 9 19.43 -23.39 -22.99
N ASN A 10 18.47 -24.30 -23.07
CA ASN A 10 18.23 -25.13 -24.25
C ASN A 10 17.36 -24.41 -25.28
N ASP A 11 17.94 -24.07 -26.43
CA ASP A 11 17.23 -23.36 -27.51
C ASP A 11 16.02 -24.13 -28.07
N VAL A 12 16.03 -25.46 -28.02
CA VAL A 12 14.92 -26.31 -28.50
C VAL A 12 13.74 -26.20 -27.53
N ASP A 13 13.99 -26.32 -26.24
CA ASP A 13 12.98 -26.22 -25.18
C ASP A 13 12.40 -24.78 -25.14
N ALA A 14 13.27 -23.78 -25.32
CA ALA A 14 12.83 -22.39 -25.37
C ALA A 14 11.89 -22.15 -26.57
N ARG A 15 12.26 -22.63 -27.76
CA ARG A 15 11.41 -22.50 -28.97
C ARG A 15 10.08 -23.24 -28.79
N LEU A 16 10.12 -24.47 -28.28
CA LEU A 16 8.89 -25.24 -27.98
C LEU A 16 7.97 -24.48 -27.03
N THR A 17 8.52 -23.93 -25.96
CA THR A 17 7.77 -23.10 -24.98
C THR A 17 7.13 -21.89 -25.64
N GLN A 18 7.85 -21.21 -26.55
CA GLN A 18 7.34 -20.04 -27.28
C GLN A 18 6.21 -20.46 -28.25
N ASP A 19 6.37 -21.54 -29.01
CA ASP A 19 5.38 -22.06 -29.93
C ASP A 19 4.09 -22.47 -29.18
N LEU A 20 4.22 -23.18 -28.07
CA LEU A 20 3.08 -23.58 -27.21
C LEU A 20 2.29 -22.36 -26.69
N LEU A 21 2.96 -21.31 -26.25
CA LEU A 21 2.30 -20.09 -25.76
C LEU A 21 1.64 -19.31 -26.92
N ALA A 22 2.23 -19.30 -28.11
CA ALA A 22 1.67 -18.60 -29.27
C ALA A 22 0.44 -19.32 -29.83
N GLU A 23 0.43 -20.65 -29.87
CA GLU A 23 -0.63 -21.45 -30.51
C GLU A 23 -1.91 -21.53 -29.68
N TRP A 24 -1.78 -21.61 -28.33
CA TRP A 24 -2.89 -21.94 -27.44
C TRP A 24 -3.40 -20.77 -26.58
N SER A 25 -3.09 -19.56 -26.96
CA SER A 25 -3.52 -18.37 -26.22
C SER A 25 -4.47 -17.47 -27.02
N VAL A 26 -5.56 -17.06 -26.38
CA VAL A 26 -6.44 -15.99 -26.87
C VAL A 26 -5.76 -14.62 -26.71
N GLU A 27 -4.79 -14.52 -25.79
CA GLU A 27 -4.01 -13.32 -25.51
C GLU A 27 -2.61 -13.44 -26.14
N GLU A 28 -2.09 -12.32 -26.62
CA GLU A 28 -0.76 -12.25 -27.20
C GLU A 28 0.32 -12.26 -26.09
N PHE A 29 1.20 -13.27 -26.13
CA PHE A 29 2.37 -13.36 -25.28
C PHE A 29 3.59 -12.73 -25.99
N HIS A 30 4.26 -11.83 -25.26
CA HIS A 30 5.57 -11.32 -25.66
C HIS A 30 6.64 -11.97 -24.79
N ILE A 31 7.49 -12.81 -25.40
CA ILE A 31 8.46 -13.62 -24.67
C ILE A 31 9.86 -13.05 -24.84
N THR A 32 10.50 -12.71 -23.74
CA THR A 32 11.91 -12.40 -23.67
C THR A 32 12.65 -13.64 -23.18
N HIS A 33 13.45 -14.25 -24.08
CA HIS A 33 14.23 -15.45 -23.74
C HIS A 33 15.67 -15.06 -23.35
N VAL A 34 16.17 -15.69 -22.29
CA VAL A 34 17.55 -15.60 -21.79
C VAL A 34 18.06 -16.99 -21.41
N LYS A 35 19.39 -17.21 -21.47
CA LYS A 35 19.98 -18.53 -21.29
C LYS A 35 20.55 -18.78 -19.90
N THR A 36 20.67 -17.73 -19.08
CA THR A 36 21.28 -17.83 -17.76
C THR A 36 20.43 -17.10 -16.72
N LEU A 37 20.54 -17.52 -15.46
CA LEU A 37 19.90 -16.86 -14.36
C LEU A 37 20.40 -15.41 -14.22
N ALA A 38 21.71 -15.19 -14.40
CA ALA A 38 22.32 -13.86 -14.28
C ALA A 38 21.74 -12.88 -15.31
N GLU A 39 21.53 -13.31 -16.57
CA GLU A 39 20.84 -12.50 -17.59
C GLU A 39 19.39 -12.23 -17.20
N GLY A 40 18.69 -13.26 -16.70
CA GLY A 40 17.31 -13.12 -16.23
C GLY A 40 17.16 -12.07 -15.15
N LEU A 41 17.96 -12.13 -14.10
CA LEU A 41 17.95 -11.16 -13.01
C LEU A 41 18.30 -9.74 -13.49
N ASN A 42 19.23 -9.60 -14.44
CA ASN A 42 19.54 -8.31 -15.05
C ASN A 42 18.35 -7.73 -15.82
N ARG A 43 17.66 -8.56 -16.60
CA ARG A 43 16.44 -8.14 -17.33
C ARG A 43 15.30 -7.73 -16.42
N LEU A 44 15.10 -8.43 -15.31
CA LEU A 44 14.10 -8.09 -14.29
C LEU A 44 14.34 -6.70 -13.65
N GLY A 45 15.59 -6.25 -13.60
CA GLY A 45 15.94 -4.89 -13.14
C GLY A 45 15.68 -3.78 -14.19
N GLN A 46 15.51 -4.13 -15.47
CA GLN A 46 15.40 -3.18 -16.58
C GLN A 46 14.00 -3.11 -17.19
N THR A 47 13.27 -4.22 -17.17
CA THR A 47 11.99 -4.38 -17.87
C THR A 47 10.96 -5.01 -16.94
N ARG A 48 9.70 -4.57 -17.05
CA ARG A 48 8.59 -5.17 -16.33
C ARG A 48 8.07 -6.42 -17.05
N PHE A 49 7.92 -7.49 -16.29
CA PHE A 49 7.33 -8.75 -16.76
C PHE A 49 6.09 -9.07 -15.93
N ASP A 50 5.13 -9.75 -16.58
CA ASP A 50 3.91 -10.22 -15.94
C ASP A 50 4.09 -11.63 -15.34
N ALA A 51 5.02 -12.43 -15.87
CA ALA A 51 5.37 -13.75 -15.35
C ALA A 51 6.80 -14.15 -15.69
N ILE A 52 7.36 -15.08 -14.92
CA ILE A 52 8.66 -15.72 -15.18
C ILE A 52 8.43 -17.22 -15.40
N LEU A 53 8.97 -17.74 -16.50
CA LEU A 53 9.15 -19.17 -16.73
C LEU A 53 10.62 -19.53 -16.48
N LEU A 54 10.87 -20.45 -15.58
CA LEU A 54 12.22 -20.75 -15.09
C LEU A 54 12.53 -22.24 -15.23
N ASP A 55 13.56 -22.57 -16.00
CA ASP A 55 14.17 -23.89 -15.89
C ASP A 55 15.04 -24.00 -14.61
N LEU A 56 15.03 -25.20 -14.04
CA LEU A 56 15.85 -25.53 -12.86
C LEU A 56 17.26 -26.02 -13.20
N SER A 57 17.57 -26.26 -14.48
CA SER A 57 18.84 -26.84 -14.95
C SER A 57 19.61 -25.84 -15.81
N LEU A 58 19.93 -24.69 -15.23
CA LEU A 58 20.68 -23.63 -15.91
C LEU A 58 22.19 -23.81 -15.75
N PRO A 59 23.02 -23.29 -16.69
CA PRO A 59 24.48 -23.43 -16.62
C PRO A 59 25.12 -22.70 -15.43
N ASP A 60 24.48 -21.66 -14.92
CA ASP A 60 24.96 -20.83 -13.81
C ASP A 60 24.14 -21.01 -12.51
N ALA A 61 23.06 -21.83 -12.53
CA ALA A 61 22.22 -22.08 -11.37
C ALA A 61 21.45 -23.40 -11.48
N PHE A 62 21.33 -24.14 -10.40
CA PHE A 62 20.69 -25.46 -10.42
C PHE A 62 19.72 -25.66 -9.25
N GLY A 63 18.54 -26.24 -9.56
CA GLY A 63 17.57 -26.70 -8.59
C GLY A 63 16.83 -25.59 -7.83
N LEU A 64 16.32 -25.94 -6.65
CA LEU A 64 15.47 -25.08 -5.82
C LEU A 64 16.11 -23.75 -5.33
N PRO A 65 17.44 -23.66 -5.08
CA PRO A 65 18.06 -22.38 -4.76
C PRO A 65 17.79 -21.29 -5.80
N THR A 66 17.65 -21.67 -7.09
CA THR A 66 17.32 -20.75 -8.20
C THR A 66 15.93 -20.13 -8.00
N VAL A 67 14.93 -20.93 -7.61
CA VAL A 67 13.56 -20.45 -7.29
C VAL A 67 13.60 -19.40 -6.20
N ARG A 68 14.31 -19.70 -5.10
CA ARG A 68 14.43 -18.79 -3.96
C ARG A 68 15.09 -17.47 -4.34
N GLN A 69 16.15 -17.54 -5.14
CA GLN A 69 16.89 -16.33 -5.58
C GLN A 69 16.02 -15.42 -6.46
N VAL A 70 15.32 -15.99 -7.44
CA VAL A 70 14.39 -15.22 -8.31
C VAL A 70 13.26 -14.61 -7.49
N HIS A 71 12.63 -15.41 -6.62
CA HIS A 71 11.52 -14.93 -5.78
C HIS A 71 11.95 -13.85 -4.79
N ALA A 72 13.12 -13.97 -4.16
CA ALA A 72 13.63 -12.98 -3.24
C ALA A 72 13.94 -11.63 -3.92
N THR A 73 14.37 -11.66 -5.19
CA THR A 73 14.69 -10.45 -5.96
C THR A 73 13.43 -9.76 -6.48
N ASN A 74 12.42 -10.52 -6.89
CA ASN A 74 11.18 -10.02 -7.49
C ASN A 74 9.95 -10.76 -6.97
N PRO A 75 9.55 -10.58 -5.70
CA PRO A 75 8.43 -11.31 -5.09
C PRO A 75 7.05 -10.96 -5.67
N ALA A 76 6.95 -9.85 -6.40
CA ALA A 76 5.72 -9.40 -7.04
C ALA A 76 5.41 -10.15 -8.35
N ILE A 77 6.43 -10.72 -9.03
CA ILE A 77 6.25 -11.38 -10.32
C ILE A 77 6.01 -12.88 -10.09
N PRO A 78 4.90 -13.45 -10.59
CA PRO A 78 4.63 -14.88 -10.45
C PRO A 78 5.66 -15.71 -11.23
N LEU A 79 6.16 -16.75 -10.57
CA LEU A 79 7.17 -17.67 -11.07
C LEU A 79 6.57 -19.03 -11.34
N VAL A 80 6.64 -19.52 -12.57
CA VAL A 80 6.28 -20.87 -12.97
C VAL A 80 7.56 -21.64 -13.33
N VAL A 81 7.77 -22.76 -12.66
CA VAL A 81 8.93 -23.61 -12.89
C VAL A 81 8.66 -24.58 -14.03
N LEU A 82 9.60 -24.67 -14.96
CA LEU A 82 9.66 -25.68 -16.01
C LEU A 82 10.78 -26.68 -15.66
N SER A 83 10.51 -27.99 -15.67
CA SER A 83 11.52 -28.99 -15.35
C SER A 83 11.38 -30.24 -16.21
N GLY A 84 12.50 -30.86 -16.57
CA GLY A 84 12.52 -32.15 -17.23
C GLY A 84 12.22 -33.33 -16.31
N VAL A 85 12.11 -33.11 -14.99
CA VAL A 85 11.94 -34.18 -14.01
C VAL A 85 10.53 -34.15 -13.44
N SER A 86 9.85 -35.30 -13.48
CA SER A 86 8.53 -35.50 -12.84
C SER A 86 8.73 -36.01 -11.42
N ASP A 87 8.99 -35.07 -10.49
CA ASP A 87 9.12 -35.39 -9.05
C ASP A 87 8.15 -34.51 -8.24
N GLN A 88 7.18 -35.17 -7.62
CA GLN A 88 6.17 -34.49 -6.79
C GLN A 88 6.78 -33.82 -5.57
N THR A 89 7.86 -34.35 -5.01
CA THR A 89 8.55 -33.74 -3.86
C THR A 89 9.22 -32.45 -4.26
N LEU A 90 9.89 -32.44 -5.42
CA LEU A 90 10.52 -31.26 -5.98
C LEU A 90 9.48 -30.18 -6.32
N ALA A 91 8.33 -30.57 -6.89
CA ALA A 91 7.24 -29.67 -7.20
C ALA A 91 6.69 -28.96 -5.94
N LEU A 92 6.41 -29.74 -4.87
CA LEU A 92 5.96 -29.21 -3.59
C LEU A 92 6.98 -28.24 -2.98
N GLN A 93 8.26 -28.60 -3.01
CA GLN A 93 9.33 -27.75 -2.49
C GLN A 93 9.50 -26.46 -3.31
N ALA A 94 9.34 -26.50 -4.64
CA ALA A 94 9.38 -25.33 -5.49
C ALA A 94 8.28 -24.34 -5.11
N VAL A 95 7.05 -24.82 -4.91
CA VAL A 95 5.92 -24.00 -4.46
C VAL A 95 6.17 -23.41 -3.07
N GLN A 96 6.70 -24.18 -2.11
CA GLN A 96 7.07 -23.66 -0.79
C GLN A 96 8.15 -22.58 -0.82
N GLN A 97 8.99 -22.57 -1.87
CA GLN A 97 10.03 -21.56 -2.08
C GLN A 97 9.60 -20.36 -2.93
N GLY A 98 8.32 -20.26 -3.27
CA GLY A 98 7.73 -19.08 -3.91
C GLY A 98 7.34 -19.26 -5.38
N ALA A 99 7.49 -20.46 -5.98
CA ALA A 99 6.91 -20.74 -7.28
C ALA A 99 5.37 -20.78 -7.19
N GLN A 100 4.70 -20.25 -8.19
CA GLN A 100 3.24 -20.30 -8.28
C GLN A 100 2.76 -21.65 -8.86
N ASP A 101 3.58 -22.26 -9.72
CA ASP A 101 3.29 -23.56 -10.32
C ASP A 101 4.59 -24.27 -10.74
N TYR A 102 4.48 -25.58 -11.01
CA TYR A 102 5.56 -26.42 -11.47
C TYR A 102 5.07 -27.33 -12.61
N LEU A 103 5.68 -27.21 -13.77
CA LEU A 103 5.30 -27.95 -14.97
C LEU A 103 6.45 -28.85 -15.44
N VAL A 104 6.10 -30.08 -15.86
CA VAL A 104 7.06 -31.02 -16.43
C VAL A 104 7.14 -30.81 -17.94
N LYS A 105 8.34 -30.52 -18.44
CA LYS A 105 8.61 -30.35 -19.88
C LYS A 105 8.21 -31.63 -20.65
N GLY A 106 7.55 -31.45 -21.78
CA GLY A 106 7.15 -32.58 -22.65
C GLY A 106 6.03 -33.46 -22.10
N GLN A 107 5.52 -33.21 -20.91
CA GLN A 107 4.35 -33.89 -20.34
C GLN A 107 3.17 -32.92 -20.24
N GLY A 108 2.10 -33.20 -20.94
CA GLY A 108 0.85 -32.43 -20.83
C GLY A 108 0.33 -31.88 -22.16
N HIS A 109 -0.92 -31.46 -22.13
CA HIS A 109 -1.54 -30.78 -23.27
C HIS A 109 -0.93 -29.38 -23.44
N PRO A 110 -0.73 -28.89 -24.66
CA PRO A 110 -0.21 -27.55 -24.94
C PRO A 110 -0.93 -26.41 -24.20
N GLU A 111 -2.25 -26.58 -23.99
CA GLU A 111 -3.08 -25.66 -23.24
C GLU A 111 -2.64 -25.45 -21.76
N LEU A 112 -1.94 -26.45 -21.19
CA LEU A 112 -1.60 -26.44 -19.76
C LEU A 112 -0.63 -25.31 -19.44
N LEU A 113 0.38 -25.07 -20.26
CA LEU A 113 1.38 -24.03 -20.05
C LEU A 113 0.75 -22.62 -20.05
N ALA A 114 0.00 -22.28 -21.10
CA ALA A 114 -0.68 -20.99 -21.23
C ALA A 114 -1.68 -20.76 -20.08
N ARG A 115 -2.37 -21.81 -19.68
CA ARG A 115 -3.30 -21.80 -18.55
C ARG A 115 -2.58 -21.59 -17.22
N SER A 116 -1.48 -22.30 -16.95
CA SER A 116 -0.69 -22.13 -15.72
C SER A 116 -0.12 -20.70 -15.59
N VAL A 117 0.41 -20.14 -16.68
CA VAL A 117 0.92 -18.75 -16.67
C VAL A 117 -0.20 -17.78 -16.32
N ARG A 118 -1.37 -17.90 -16.95
CA ARG A 118 -2.52 -17.02 -16.66
C ARG A 118 -3.01 -17.18 -15.23
N TYR A 119 -3.14 -18.39 -14.72
CA TYR A 119 -3.56 -18.64 -13.35
C TYR A 119 -2.54 -18.10 -12.33
N ALA A 120 -1.24 -18.24 -12.62
CA ALA A 120 -0.19 -17.67 -11.78
C ALA A 120 -0.32 -16.14 -11.70
N ILE A 121 -0.54 -15.46 -12.82
CA ILE A 121 -0.75 -14.01 -12.89
C ILE A 121 -2.01 -13.59 -12.12
N GLU A 122 -3.15 -14.23 -12.39
CA GLU A 122 -4.42 -13.89 -11.73
C GLU A 122 -4.40 -14.18 -10.22
N ARG A 123 -3.78 -15.28 -9.81
CA ARG A 123 -3.59 -15.60 -8.40
C ARG A 123 -2.75 -14.53 -7.70
N LYS A 124 -1.64 -14.12 -8.32
CA LYS A 124 -0.77 -13.08 -7.77
C LYS A 124 -1.48 -11.73 -7.66
N ARG A 125 -2.20 -11.31 -8.69
CA ARG A 125 -3.03 -10.09 -8.67
C ARG A 125 -4.09 -10.15 -7.56
N THR A 126 -4.69 -11.30 -7.35
CA THR A 126 -5.70 -11.49 -6.29
C THR A 126 -5.06 -11.38 -4.91
N GLU A 127 -3.89 -12.00 -4.69
CA GLU A 127 -3.12 -11.90 -3.44
C GLU A 127 -2.72 -10.44 -3.15
N GLU A 128 -2.21 -9.72 -4.14
CA GLU A 128 -1.87 -8.30 -4.02
C GLU A 128 -3.10 -7.44 -3.72
N ARG A 129 -4.22 -7.71 -4.39
CA ARG A 129 -5.48 -7.01 -4.14
C ARG A 129 -6.02 -7.26 -2.74
N LEU A 130 -5.96 -8.50 -2.26
CA LEU A 130 -6.36 -8.85 -0.89
C LEU A 130 -5.46 -8.14 0.14
N THR A 131 -4.14 -8.14 -0.09
CA THR A 131 -3.18 -7.42 0.76
C THR A 131 -3.47 -5.92 0.77
N TYR A 132 -3.73 -5.34 -0.40
CA TYR A 132 -4.09 -3.93 -0.51
C TYR A 132 -5.39 -3.62 0.25
N LEU A 133 -6.45 -4.41 0.06
CA LEU A 133 -7.73 -4.23 0.76
C LEU A 133 -7.61 -4.42 2.29
N ALA A 134 -6.68 -5.27 2.73
CA ALA A 134 -6.40 -5.45 4.16
C ALA A 134 -5.64 -4.26 4.78
N GLN A 135 -4.97 -3.42 3.98
CA GLN A 135 -4.08 -2.36 4.44
C GLN A 135 -4.54 -0.95 4.09
N TYR A 136 -5.38 -0.78 3.09
CA TYR A 136 -5.82 0.53 2.60
C TYR A 136 -7.34 0.66 2.60
N ASP A 137 -7.82 1.88 2.77
CA ASP A 137 -9.24 2.22 2.63
C ASP A 137 -9.63 2.24 1.16
N HIS A 138 -10.62 1.45 0.80
CA HIS A 138 -11.02 1.23 -0.60
C HIS A 138 -11.59 2.46 -1.30
N LEU A 139 -12.16 3.40 -0.54
CA LEU A 139 -12.75 4.62 -1.09
C LEU A 139 -11.69 5.67 -1.40
N THR A 140 -10.78 5.88 -0.46
CA THR A 140 -9.83 7.01 -0.48
C THR A 140 -8.40 6.61 -0.87
N GLY A 141 -8.08 5.31 -0.84
CA GLY A 141 -6.73 4.81 -1.06
C GLY A 141 -5.73 5.20 0.04
N LEU A 142 -6.21 5.77 1.16
CA LEU A 142 -5.39 6.03 2.33
C LEU A 142 -5.11 4.74 3.11
N VAL A 143 -4.11 4.78 3.97
CA VAL A 143 -3.87 3.73 4.96
C VAL A 143 -5.15 3.51 5.78
N ASN A 144 -5.55 2.25 5.99
CA ASN A 144 -6.69 1.90 6.82
C ASN A 144 -6.30 1.80 8.31
N ARG A 145 -7.28 1.54 9.17
CA ARG A 145 -7.12 1.42 10.62
C ARG A 145 -6.06 0.39 11.03
N SER A 146 -5.98 -0.75 10.32
CA SER A 146 -5.04 -1.82 10.65
C SER A 146 -3.60 -1.40 10.39
N LEU A 147 -3.30 -1.00 9.16
CA LEU A 147 -1.95 -0.56 8.78
C LEU A 147 -1.53 0.72 9.54
N PHE A 148 -2.48 1.61 9.85
CA PHE A 148 -2.20 2.78 10.68
C PHE A 148 -1.67 2.40 12.08
N ARG A 149 -2.30 1.44 12.75
CA ARG A 149 -1.84 0.98 14.07
C ARG A 149 -0.43 0.40 14.03
N ASP A 150 -0.14 -0.40 13.02
CA ASP A 150 1.19 -0.97 12.80
C ASP A 150 2.24 0.13 12.58
N ARG A 151 1.91 1.13 11.76
CA ARG A 151 2.78 2.28 11.50
C ARG A 151 3.01 3.13 12.74
N LEU A 152 1.98 3.34 13.58
CA LEU A 152 2.09 4.09 14.83
C LEU A 152 3.02 3.36 15.81
N VAL A 153 2.90 2.04 15.98
CA VAL A 153 3.82 1.24 16.81
C VAL A 153 5.26 1.41 16.32
N GLN A 154 5.48 1.31 15.01
CA GLN A 154 6.81 1.48 14.42
C GLN A 154 7.35 2.91 14.60
N ALA A 155 6.52 3.94 14.42
CA ALA A 155 6.89 5.33 14.61
C ALA A 155 7.27 5.61 16.07
N MET A 156 6.52 5.08 17.05
CA MET A 156 6.84 5.18 18.47
C MET A 156 8.19 4.51 18.80
N ALA A 157 8.45 3.32 18.25
CA ALA A 157 9.73 2.63 18.43
C ALA A 157 10.89 3.42 17.81
N ARG A 158 10.70 4.01 16.62
CA ARG A 158 11.71 4.90 16.01
C ARG A 158 11.92 6.16 16.83
N SER A 159 10.85 6.79 17.32
CA SER A 159 10.89 7.98 18.18
C SER A 159 11.76 7.74 19.42
N LYS A 160 11.54 6.65 20.16
CA LYS A 160 12.36 6.27 21.32
C LYS A 160 13.84 6.11 20.96
N ARG A 161 14.15 5.46 19.85
CA ARG A 161 15.53 5.19 19.43
C ARG A 161 16.26 6.45 18.96
N LEU A 162 15.57 7.31 18.21
CA LEU A 162 16.16 8.52 17.61
C LEU A 162 16.02 9.76 18.49
N GLN A 163 15.30 9.67 19.61
CA GLN A 163 14.94 10.79 20.49
C GLN A 163 14.26 11.94 19.73
N GLN A 164 13.46 11.59 18.73
CA GLN A 164 12.70 12.54 17.92
C GLN A 164 11.22 12.35 18.15
N PRO A 165 10.49 13.38 18.62
CA PRO A 165 9.06 13.27 18.85
C PRO A 165 8.27 12.97 17.59
N ILE A 166 7.09 12.37 17.76
CA ILE A 166 6.06 12.23 16.76
C ILE A 166 4.79 12.97 17.19
N GLY A 167 4.10 13.59 16.22
CA GLY A 167 2.78 14.15 16.43
C GLY A 167 1.72 13.18 15.93
N LEU A 168 0.72 12.91 16.75
CA LEU A 168 -0.48 12.16 16.37
C LEU A 168 -1.66 13.12 16.28
N MET A 169 -2.32 13.17 15.11
CA MET A 169 -3.52 13.97 14.89
C MET A 169 -4.71 13.07 14.61
N LEU A 170 -5.83 13.32 15.28
CA LEU A 170 -7.14 12.77 14.96
C LEU A 170 -8.00 13.87 14.38
N LEU A 171 -8.64 13.61 13.24
CA LEU A 171 -9.39 14.59 12.49
C LEU A 171 -10.80 14.07 12.21
N ASP A 172 -11.79 14.94 12.30
CA ASP A 172 -13.18 14.65 11.98
C ASP A 172 -13.77 15.83 11.17
N LEU A 173 -14.45 15.51 10.07
CA LEU A 173 -15.05 16.51 9.20
C LEU A 173 -16.33 17.07 9.79
N ASP A 174 -16.33 18.36 10.10
CA ASP A 174 -17.47 19.02 10.74
C ASP A 174 -18.71 19.01 9.84
N ARG A 175 -19.81 18.45 10.38
CA ARG A 175 -21.11 18.36 9.67
C ARG A 175 -21.11 17.53 8.39
N PHE A 176 -20.18 16.60 8.21
CA PHE A 176 -20.14 15.72 7.03
C PHE A 176 -21.46 14.98 6.78
N LYS A 177 -22.14 14.55 7.87
CA LYS A 177 -23.48 13.95 7.76
C LYS A 177 -24.48 14.84 7.05
N ALA A 178 -24.45 16.16 7.30
CA ALA A 178 -25.35 17.10 6.62
C ALA A 178 -25.10 17.18 5.11
N VAL A 179 -23.86 17.01 4.67
CA VAL A 179 -23.51 16.90 3.24
C VAL A 179 -24.18 15.64 2.64
N ASN A 180 -24.04 14.49 3.30
CA ASN A 180 -24.68 13.24 2.86
C ASN A 180 -26.22 13.37 2.81
N ASP A 181 -26.81 13.92 3.86
CA ASP A 181 -28.27 14.06 3.98
C ASP A 181 -28.84 15.03 2.92
N THR A 182 -28.07 16.05 2.53
CA THR A 182 -28.54 17.09 1.59
C THR A 182 -28.20 16.77 0.13
N MET A 183 -27.01 16.18 -0.13
CA MET A 183 -26.45 16.02 -1.47
C MET A 183 -26.33 14.55 -1.91
N GLY A 184 -26.57 13.61 -1.01
CA GLY A 184 -26.46 12.17 -1.26
C GLY A 184 -25.07 11.62 -0.96
N HIS A 185 -25.01 10.30 -0.74
CA HIS A 185 -23.79 9.58 -0.39
C HIS A 185 -22.70 9.64 -1.49
N ASP A 186 -23.10 9.67 -2.76
CA ASP A 186 -22.14 9.76 -3.88
C ASP A 186 -21.32 11.06 -3.83
N VAL A 187 -21.95 12.17 -3.42
CA VAL A 187 -21.26 13.46 -3.25
C VAL A 187 -20.36 13.43 -2.00
N GLY A 188 -20.84 12.78 -0.93
CA GLY A 188 -20.03 12.55 0.27
C GLY A 188 -18.78 11.73 0.00
N ASP A 189 -18.89 10.68 -0.81
CA ASP A 189 -17.76 9.85 -1.23
C ASP A 189 -16.74 10.64 -2.06
N GLU A 190 -17.19 11.47 -3.00
CA GLU A 190 -16.30 12.36 -3.77
C GLU A 190 -15.63 13.41 -2.86
N LEU A 191 -16.34 13.94 -1.86
CA LEU A 191 -15.77 14.83 -0.87
C LEU A 191 -14.68 14.15 -0.04
N LEU A 192 -14.91 12.92 0.44
CA LEU A 192 -13.91 12.15 1.18
C LEU A 192 -12.64 11.89 0.36
N LYS A 193 -12.77 11.59 -0.93
CA LYS A 193 -11.63 11.46 -1.85
C LYS A 193 -10.88 12.79 -1.98
N ALA A 194 -11.59 13.89 -2.21
CA ALA A 194 -10.98 15.21 -2.36
C ALA A 194 -10.29 15.68 -1.06
N VAL A 195 -10.89 15.41 0.11
CA VAL A 195 -10.28 15.64 1.43
C VAL A 195 -8.99 14.84 1.56
N SER A 196 -9.00 13.56 1.17
CA SER A 196 -7.84 12.69 1.25
C SER A 196 -6.64 13.22 0.46
N GLU A 197 -6.87 13.73 -0.74
CA GLU A 197 -5.83 14.33 -1.58
C GLU A 197 -5.30 15.64 -0.97
N ARG A 198 -6.17 16.47 -0.40
CA ARG A 198 -5.72 17.69 0.33
C ARG A 198 -4.90 17.35 1.57
N LEU A 199 -5.31 16.33 2.34
CA LEU A 199 -4.55 15.88 3.51
C LEU A 199 -3.16 15.37 3.12
N LYS A 200 -3.06 14.57 2.06
CA LYS A 200 -1.75 14.12 1.52
C LYS A 200 -0.86 15.30 1.12
N SER A 201 -1.42 16.33 0.49
CA SER A 201 -0.65 17.52 0.09
C SER A 201 -0.20 18.38 1.27
N CYS A 202 -0.86 18.23 2.43
CA CYS A 202 -0.52 18.96 3.65
C CYS A 202 0.57 18.29 4.49
N VAL A 203 1.11 17.14 4.12
CA VAL A 203 2.10 16.39 4.90
C VAL A 203 3.27 15.97 4.01
N ARG A 204 4.35 15.45 4.61
CA ARG A 204 5.51 14.94 3.89
C ARG A 204 5.29 13.47 3.53
N GLU A 205 6.07 12.96 2.58
CA GLU A 205 6.03 11.55 2.16
C GLU A 205 6.31 10.55 3.31
N VAL A 206 7.14 10.96 4.27
CA VAL A 206 7.46 10.14 5.46
C VAL A 206 6.32 10.10 6.47
N ASP A 207 5.39 11.04 6.43
CA ASP A 207 4.23 11.09 7.32
C ASP A 207 3.17 10.08 6.86
N THR A 208 2.34 9.62 7.77
CA THR A 208 1.25 8.70 7.44
C THR A 208 -0.08 9.41 7.54
N VAL A 209 -0.88 9.36 6.46
CA VAL A 209 -2.29 9.76 6.46
C VAL A 209 -3.16 8.51 6.36
N ALA A 210 -4.14 8.38 7.24
CA ALA A 210 -5.03 7.24 7.29
C ALA A 210 -6.50 7.67 7.42
N ARG A 211 -7.42 6.80 6.99
CA ARG A 211 -8.85 6.92 7.25
C ARG A 211 -9.30 5.81 8.19
N MET A 212 -9.95 6.19 9.29
CA MET A 212 -10.37 5.25 10.33
C MET A 212 -11.76 4.66 10.08
N GLY A 213 -12.56 5.34 9.25
CA GLY A 213 -13.91 5.02 8.85
C GLY A 213 -14.79 6.27 8.85
N GLY A 214 -15.90 6.27 8.13
CA GLY A 214 -16.78 7.43 8.05
C GLY A 214 -16.05 8.69 7.58
N ASP A 215 -16.11 9.74 8.39
CA ASP A 215 -15.49 11.06 8.23
C ASP A 215 -14.25 11.26 9.10
N GLU A 216 -13.73 10.18 9.73
CA GLU A 216 -12.57 10.24 10.62
C GLU A 216 -11.26 9.92 9.87
N PHE A 217 -10.28 10.82 10.04
CA PHE A 217 -8.92 10.65 9.51
C PHE A 217 -7.90 10.73 10.64
N THR A 218 -6.72 10.16 10.41
CA THR A 218 -5.59 10.25 11.35
C THR A 218 -4.29 10.52 10.61
N ILE A 219 -3.37 11.23 11.29
CA ILE A 219 -2.06 11.56 10.73
C ILE A 219 -0.98 11.27 11.78
N ILE A 220 0.09 10.61 11.35
CA ILE A 220 1.33 10.47 12.12
C ILE A 220 2.36 11.40 11.46
N LEU A 221 2.84 12.39 12.21
CA LEU A 221 3.94 13.26 11.82
C LEU A 221 5.23 12.73 12.43
N GLU A 222 6.17 12.32 11.61
CA GLU A 222 7.45 11.76 12.07
C GLU A 222 8.55 12.84 12.12
N GLY A 223 9.49 12.68 13.08
CA GLY A 223 10.66 13.55 13.19
C GLY A 223 10.29 15.02 13.41
N VAL A 224 9.30 15.28 14.26
CA VAL A 224 8.85 16.65 14.57
C VAL A 224 9.88 17.31 15.45
N GLY A 225 10.50 18.38 14.96
CA GLY A 225 11.54 19.11 15.71
C GLY A 225 11.00 19.94 16.88
N SER A 226 9.73 20.34 16.83
CA SER A 226 9.08 21.18 17.84
C SER A 226 7.56 21.14 17.73
N GLU A 227 6.85 21.53 18.78
CA GLU A 227 5.40 21.77 18.76
C GLU A 227 4.99 22.77 17.65
N ALA A 228 5.76 23.82 17.48
CA ALA A 228 5.50 24.83 16.44
C ALA A 228 5.39 24.18 15.05
N SER A 229 6.17 23.15 14.76
CA SER A 229 6.09 22.40 13.50
C SER A 229 4.76 21.69 13.35
N ILE A 230 4.23 21.12 14.43
CA ILE A 230 2.92 20.43 14.46
C ILE A 230 1.80 21.48 14.24
N VAL A 231 1.89 22.62 14.93
CA VAL A 231 0.93 23.72 14.79
C VAL A 231 0.87 24.23 13.33
N VAL A 232 2.03 24.36 12.67
CA VAL A 232 2.08 24.77 11.26
C VAL A 232 1.33 23.79 10.36
N VAL A 233 1.52 22.47 10.57
CA VAL A 233 0.81 21.45 9.80
C VAL A 233 -0.69 21.46 10.11
N ALA A 234 -1.08 21.56 11.39
CA ALA A 234 -2.47 21.60 11.80
C ALA A 234 -3.22 22.80 11.19
N LYS A 235 -2.59 23.99 11.21
CA LYS A 235 -3.15 25.19 10.56
C LYS A 235 -3.31 24.99 9.06
N ARG A 236 -2.27 24.50 8.38
CA ARG A 236 -2.32 24.22 6.93
C ARG A 236 -3.44 23.26 6.58
N ILE A 237 -3.65 22.21 7.38
CA ILE A 237 -4.74 21.25 7.19
C ILE A 237 -6.10 21.96 7.37
N ALA A 238 -6.30 22.69 8.48
CA ALA A 238 -7.54 23.39 8.75
C ALA A 238 -7.89 24.39 7.65
N GLU A 239 -6.95 25.19 7.20
CA GLU A 239 -7.11 26.15 6.08
C GLU A 239 -7.42 25.44 4.75
N SER A 240 -6.68 24.36 4.44
CA SER A 240 -6.86 23.60 3.21
C SER A 240 -8.23 22.95 3.14
N ILE A 241 -8.71 22.36 4.26
CA ILE A 241 -10.03 21.71 4.31
C ILE A 241 -11.16 22.74 4.31
N SER A 242 -10.99 23.88 4.95
CA SER A 242 -12.00 24.98 4.96
C SER A 242 -12.16 25.67 3.59
N SER A 243 -11.18 25.54 2.71
CA SER A 243 -11.31 26.04 1.33
C SER A 243 -12.36 25.23 0.56
N SER A 244 -13.17 25.90 -0.26
CA SER A 244 -14.26 25.25 -1.00
C SER A 244 -13.76 24.11 -1.89
N PHE A 245 -14.56 23.06 -2.00
CA PHE A 245 -14.39 21.93 -2.92
C PHE A 245 -15.34 22.11 -4.11
N ASP A 246 -14.82 22.06 -5.33
CA ASP A 246 -15.67 21.99 -6.52
C ASP A 246 -15.87 20.50 -6.88
N LEU A 247 -17.07 20.00 -6.60
CA LEU A 247 -17.44 18.63 -6.86
C LEU A 247 -18.63 18.59 -7.83
N LYS A 248 -18.37 18.16 -9.07
CA LYS A 248 -19.39 18.06 -10.13
C LYS A 248 -20.14 19.39 -10.36
N GLY A 249 -19.42 20.53 -10.32
CA GLY A 249 -19.98 21.87 -10.51
C GLY A 249 -20.74 22.42 -9.30
N ARG A 250 -20.55 21.82 -8.12
CA ARG A 250 -21.09 22.30 -6.84
C ARG A 250 -19.96 22.71 -5.91
N SER A 251 -20.04 23.92 -5.37
CA SER A 251 -19.09 24.40 -4.36
C SER A 251 -19.54 23.95 -2.97
N ILE A 252 -18.72 23.17 -2.28
CA ILE A 252 -18.98 22.63 -0.94
C ILE A 252 -17.90 23.16 0.01
N SER A 253 -18.32 23.72 1.14
CA SER A 253 -17.42 24.12 2.22
C SER A 253 -17.66 23.23 3.43
N ILE A 254 -16.57 22.71 4.01
CA ILE A 254 -16.63 21.86 5.20
C ILE A 254 -15.47 22.23 6.13
N GLY A 255 -15.68 22.13 7.45
CA GLY A 255 -14.63 22.32 8.43
C GLY A 255 -14.00 21.00 8.85
N VAL A 256 -12.95 21.09 9.67
CA VAL A 256 -12.31 19.93 10.30
C VAL A 256 -11.94 20.25 11.74
N SER A 257 -12.31 19.37 12.65
CA SER A 257 -11.89 19.42 14.07
C SER A 257 -10.72 18.46 14.27
N ILE A 258 -9.61 18.95 14.85
CA ILE A 258 -8.36 18.21 14.99
C ILE A 258 -7.97 18.09 16.46
N GLY A 259 -7.76 16.88 16.94
CA GLY A 259 -7.15 16.61 18.23
C GLY A 259 -5.71 16.14 18.09
N ILE A 260 -4.81 16.65 18.91
CA ILE A 260 -3.37 16.44 18.79
C ILE A 260 -2.78 15.93 20.09
N THR A 261 -1.94 14.88 20.00
CA THR A 261 -1.06 14.43 21.08
C THR A 261 0.36 14.25 20.56
N VAL A 262 1.34 14.31 21.45
CA VAL A 262 2.77 14.28 21.09
C VAL A 262 3.49 13.22 21.92
N TYR A 263 4.04 12.22 21.26
CA TYR A 263 4.85 11.19 21.88
C TYR A 263 6.34 11.55 21.76
N PRO A 264 7.20 11.38 22.77
CA PRO A 264 6.97 10.70 24.06
C PRO A 264 6.52 11.62 25.22
N HIS A 265 6.11 12.87 25.00
CA HIS A 265 5.62 13.70 26.09
C HIS A 265 4.35 13.09 26.71
N ASP A 266 3.48 12.53 25.88
CA ASP A 266 2.41 11.62 26.27
C ASP A 266 2.91 10.19 26.11
N ASP A 267 3.69 9.69 27.11
CA ASP A 267 4.34 8.35 27.07
C ASP A 267 3.37 7.25 27.49
N HIS A 268 2.36 7.01 26.66
CA HIS A 268 1.35 5.97 26.81
C HIS A 268 1.36 4.99 25.63
N GLY A 269 0.60 3.90 25.74
CA GLY A 269 0.40 2.96 24.65
C GLY A 269 -0.46 3.53 23.51
N VAL A 270 -0.47 2.84 22.37
CA VAL A 270 -1.21 3.26 21.16
C VAL A 270 -2.67 3.62 21.45
N ASP A 271 -3.38 2.80 22.23
CA ASP A 271 -4.81 3.02 22.49
C ASP A 271 -5.06 4.26 23.37
N GLU A 272 -4.15 4.56 24.28
CA GLU A 272 -4.26 5.77 25.12
C GLU A 272 -3.90 7.03 24.34
N LEU A 273 -2.89 7.00 23.49
CA LEU A 273 -2.57 8.11 22.61
C LEU A 273 -3.75 8.45 21.68
N LEU A 274 -4.41 7.44 21.11
CA LEU A 274 -5.62 7.65 20.30
C LEU A 274 -6.76 8.24 21.11
N ARG A 275 -7.01 7.74 22.33
CA ARG A 275 -8.04 8.26 23.22
C ARG A 275 -7.77 9.71 23.65
N HIS A 276 -6.51 10.08 23.87
CA HIS A 276 -6.11 11.43 24.22
C HIS A 276 -6.29 12.40 23.05
N ALA A 277 -5.93 11.98 21.85
CA ALA A 277 -6.20 12.74 20.64
C ALA A 277 -7.70 12.91 20.39
N ASP A 278 -8.51 11.87 20.59
CA ASP A 278 -9.97 11.92 20.48
C ASP A 278 -10.59 12.93 21.48
N ALA A 279 -10.17 12.86 22.76
CA ALA A 279 -10.61 13.83 23.77
C ALA A 279 -10.25 15.29 23.40
N ALA A 280 -9.08 15.51 22.79
CA ALA A 280 -8.68 16.82 22.32
C ALA A 280 -9.52 17.27 21.10
N MET A 281 -9.79 16.36 20.15
CA MET A 281 -10.65 16.63 18.99
C MET A 281 -12.08 16.98 19.41
N TYR A 282 -12.62 16.26 20.40
CA TYR A 282 -13.94 16.56 20.94
C TYR A 282 -14.01 17.98 21.56
N ARG A 283 -12.94 18.43 22.25
CA ARG A 283 -12.86 19.82 22.74
C ARG A 283 -12.83 20.82 21.60
N ALA A 284 -12.10 20.53 20.51
CA ALA A 284 -12.11 21.40 19.32
C ALA A 284 -13.52 21.55 18.75
N LYS A 285 -14.27 20.45 18.64
CA LYS A 285 -15.69 20.48 18.22
C LYS A 285 -16.58 21.33 19.11
N GLN A 286 -16.44 21.20 20.45
CA GLN A 286 -17.24 21.98 21.42
C GLN A 286 -16.98 23.49 21.34
N GLN A 287 -15.79 23.89 20.91
CA GLN A 287 -15.42 25.30 20.79
C GLN A 287 -15.83 25.94 19.44
N GLY A 288 -16.66 25.24 18.66
CA GLY A 288 -17.22 25.75 17.40
C GLY A 288 -16.76 24.99 16.17
N GLY A 289 -15.87 24.02 16.31
CA GLY A 289 -15.30 23.25 15.20
C GLY A 289 -14.28 24.06 14.39
N SER A 290 -13.85 23.50 13.25
CA SER A 290 -12.92 24.13 12.30
C SER A 290 -11.62 24.64 12.94
N GLY A 291 -10.99 23.79 13.76
CA GLY A 291 -9.78 24.15 14.50
C GLY A 291 -9.07 22.94 15.10
N PHE A 292 -8.08 23.20 15.95
CA PHE A 292 -7.32 22.12 16.59
C PHE A 292 -7.09 22.37 18.07
N GLN A 293 -6.94 21.26 18.85
CA GLN A 293 -6.62 21.28 20.27
C GLN A 293 -5.52 20.22 20.57
N PHE A 294 -4.60 20.60 21.47
CA PHE A 294 -3.65 19.64 22.03
C PHE A 294 -4.24 18.92 23.25
N HIS A 295 -3.81 17.70 23.47
CA HIS A 295 -4.07 17.01 24.73
C HIS A 295 -3.22 17.63 25.86
N GLU A 296 -3.84 17.94 27.00
CA GLU A 296 -3.22 18.72 28.10
C GLU A 296 -2.05 18.01 28.80
N ALA A 297 -2.05 16.66 28.84
CA ALA A 297 -0.97 15.90 29.45
C ALA A 297 0.38 15.98 28.67
N SER A 298 0.38 16.55 27.49
CA SER A 298 1.59 16.74 26.68
C SER A 298 2.53 17.84 27.22
N GLY A 299 2.23 18.44 28.37
CA GLY A 299 3.06 19.52 28.95
C GLY A 299 2.98 20.83 28.16
N TYR A 300 2.12 20.88 27.18
CA TYR A 300 1.89 22.03 26.33
C TYR A 300 0.66 22.78 26.85
N THR A 301 0.85 24.04 27.21
CA THR A 301 -0.25 24.93 27.55
C THR A 301 -1.16 25.08 26.34
N ALA A 302 -2.48 24.93 26.59
CA ALA A 302 -3.53 25.12 25.58
C ALA A 302 -3.40 26.51 24.93
N HIS A 303 -2.59 26.61 23.90
CA HIS A 303 -2.49 27.82 23.10
C HIS A 303 -3.20 27.62 21.77
N SER A 304 -4.24 28.44 21.67
CA SER A 304 -5.00 28.78 20.47
C SER A 304 -6.04 27.76 19.99
N VAL A 305 -7.26 28.06 20.37
CA VAL A 305 -8.42 27.89 19.48
C VAL A 305 -8.09 28.64 18.19
N PHE A 306 -7.65 27.95 17.15
CA PHE A 306 -7.60 28.54 15.83
C PHE A 306 -8.94 28.22 15.16
N THR A 307 -9.85 29.17 15.18
CA THR A 307 -11.10 29.08 14.42
C THR A 307 -10.83 29.77 13.09
N VAL A 308 -10.98 29.06 11.98
CA VAL A 308 -11.02 29.68 10.65
C VAL A 308 -12.34 30.42 10.56
N SER A 309 -12.30 31.74 10.54
CA SER A 309 -13.48 32.62 10.37
C SER A 309 -13.93 32.66 8.91
#